data_8a6ac4d75cfa2e4eb64bd775346997c3
#
_entry.id   8a6ac4d75cfa2e4eb64bd775346997c3
#
_cell.length_a   1.000
_cell.length_b   1.000
_cell.length_c   1.000
_cell.angle_alpha   90.00
_cell.angle_beta   90.00
_cell.angle_gamma   90.00
#
_symmetry.space_group_name_H-M   'P 1'
#
loop_
_entity.id
_entity.type
_entity.pdbx_description
1 polymer ?
#
loop_
_entity_poly.entity_id
_entity_poly.type
_entity_poly.pdbx_seq_one_letter_code
_entity_poly.pdbx_strand_id
1 'polypeptide(L)'
;MYRGPILVPLLLIVLGILLLAGNLGYIQFNFWTFIETWWPLLLIVFGLDILVGSLRARNVKPRTLALELGTAPQADVSINFGAGELTIGKAAPGQIVDGTFEGEVRYDVKPDGRVWLKLEPLNWWGWNPRGYRWNVGLSDAVPLKLSLDGGAANTNADLTELKVTDLRVKTGASSTVIRLPRAAGLTTVRVNAGAASVKLIVPEGVAARVHSNMAVGTNDIDRRRFLPSGGDYVSPDYATAPNKIDIQFEGGVGSLAVV
;
A
#
# COMPACT_ATOMS: atom_id res chain seq x y z
N MET A 1 9.58 10.98 24.32
CA MET A 1 9.73 12.44 24.17
C MET A 1 10.13 12.73 22.73
N TYR A 2 9.17 13.13 21.89
CA TYR A 2 9.41 13.48 20.49
C TYR A 2 10.16 14.83 20.44
N ARG A 3 11.44 14.80 20.13
CA ARG A 3 12.16 15.99 19.70
C ARG A 3 11.87 16.21 18.22
N GLY A 4 10.72 16.85 17.91
CA GLY A 4 10.45 17.34 16.57
C GLY A 4 11.58 18.28 16.12
N PRO A 5 11.86 18.37 14.80
CA PRO A 5 12.91 19.24 14.28
C PRO A 5 12.56 20.70 14.62
N ILE A 6 13.29 21.29 15.55
CA ILE A 6 13.15 22.67 16.00
C ILE A 6 13.51 23.67 14.87
N LEU A 7 14.19 23.19 13.83
CA LEU A 7 14.66 24.02 12.70
C LEU A 7 13.51 24.68 11.92
N VAL A 8 12.41 23.99 11.64
CA VAL A 8 11.29 24.57 10.85
C VAL A 8 10.57 25.67 11.61
N PRO A 9 10.16 25.48 12.86
CA PRO A 9 9.59 26.57 13.66
C PRO A 9 10.54 27.75 13.78
N LEU A 10 11.84 27.52 13.98
CA LEU A 10 12.83 28.58 14.08
C LEU A 10 12.97 29.35 12.76
N LEU A 11 13.02 28.66 11.63
CA LEU A 11 13.04 29.27 10.28
C LEU A 11 11.80 30.14 10.02
N LEU A 12 10.62 29.66 10.41
CA LEU A 12 9.36 30.41 10.27
C LEU A 12 9.36 31.69 11.14
N ILE A 13 9.90 31.60 12.36
CA ILE A 13 10.03 32.78 13.24
C ILE A 13 10.98 33.79 12.64
N VAL A 14 12.18 33.36 12.17
CA VAL A 14 13.15 34.24 11.53
C VAL A 14 12.56 34.90 10.28
N LEU A 15 11.89 34.12 9.43
CA LEU A 15 11.21 34.65 8.25
C LEU A 15 10.12 35.67 8.62
N GLY A 16 9.31 35.38 9.64
CA GLY A 16 8.30 36.32 10.14
C GLY A 16 8.90 37.63 10.66
N ILE A 17 10.00 37.59 11.39
CA ILE A 17 10.73 38.77 11.87
C ILE A 17 11.29 39.59 10.69
N LEU A 18 11.88 38.94 9.69
CA LEU A 18 12.40 39.62 8.48
C LEU A 18 11.29 40.33 7.69
N LEU A 19 10.15 39.65 7.49
CA LEU A 19 8.99 40.23 6.81
C LEU A 19 8.41 41.41 7.60
N LEU A 20 8.33 41.29 8.90
CA LEU A 20 7.87 42.38 9.77
C LEU A 20 8.82 43.59 9.72
N ALA A 21 10.13 43.36 9.83
CA ALA A 21 11.13 44.42 9.75
C ALA A 21 11.14 45.11 8.36
N GLY A 22 10.91 44.36 7.27
CA GLY A 22 10.70 44.92 5.94
C GLY A 22 9.44 45.77 5.83
N ASN A 23 8.32 45.31 6.40
CA ASN A 23 7.08 46.05 6.37
C ASN A 23 7.11 47.33 7.23
N LEU A 24 7.88 47.33 8.30
CA LEU A 24 8.11 48.49 9.18
C LEU A 24 9.15 49.48 8.62
N GLY A 25 9.76 49.17 7.47
CA GLY A 25 10.74 50.04 6.82
C GLY A 25 12.14 50.02 7.44
N TYR A 26 12.43 49.14 8.41
CA TYR A 26 13.76 49.03 9.03
C TYR A 26 14.80 48.40 8.07
N ILE A 27 14.34 47.58 7.13
CA ILE A 27 15.19 46.93 6.10
C ILE A 27 14.48 47.02 4.76
N GLN A 28 15.25 47.28 3.68
CA GLN A 28 14.71 47.23 2.32
C GLN A 28 14.68 45.76 1.83
N PHE A 29 13.84 44.95 2.46
CA PHE A 29 13.68 43.56 2.09
C PHE A 29 12.49 43.39 1.16
N ASN A 30 12.74 43.13 -0.12
CA ASN A 30 11.69 42.78 -1.07
C ASN A 30 11.60 41.27 -1.22
N PHE A 31 10.56 40.70 -0.65
CA PHE A 31 10.31 39.24 -0.66
C PHE A 31 10.23 38.68 -2.10
N TRP A 32 9.60 39.42 -3.00
CA TRP A 32 9.47 38.98 -4.40
C TRP A 32 10.81 38.95 -5.12
N THR A 33 11.63 39.98 -4.98
CA THR A 33 12.96 40.04 -5.58
C THR A 33 13.87 38.94 -4.97
N PHE A 34 13.71 38.66 -3.66
CA PHE A 34 14.44 37.56 -3.03
C PHE A 34 14.06 36.21 -3.64
N ILE A 35 12.77 35.92 -3.79
CA ILE A 35 12.31 34.67 -4.43
C ILE A 35 12.79 34.60 -5.88
N GLU A 36 12.58 35.64 -6.68
CA GLU A 36 13.01 35.69 -8.09
C GLU A 36 14.50 35.43 -8.28
N THR A 37 15.32 35.89 -7.34
CA THR A 37 16.77 35.74 -7.43
C THR A 37 17.26 34.39 -6.92
N TRP A 38 16.66 33.86 -5.83
CA TRP A 38 17.18 32.71 -5.09
C TRP A 38 16.45 31.39 -5.34
N TRP A 39 15.33 31.38 -6.08
CA TRP A 39 14.61 30.13 -6.38
C TRP A 39 15.47 29.05 -7.08
N PRO A 40 16.49 29.40 -7.95
CA PRO A 40 17.32 28.37 -8.54
C PRO A 40 18.18 27.65 -7.48
N LEU A 41 18.59 28.36 -6.41
CA LEU A 41 19.30 27.76 -5.30
C LEU A 41 18.45 26.73 -4.55
N LEU A 42 17.15 27.01 -4.39
CA LEU A 42 16.22 26.04 -3.78
C LEU A 42 16.12 24.76 -4.61
N LEU A 43 16.12 24.87 -5.93
CA LEU A 43 16.14 23.70 -6.81
C LEU A 43 17.44 22.90 -6.68
N ILE A 44 18.58 23.59 -6.57
CA ILE A 44 19.88 22.92 -6.37
C ILE A 44 19.89 22.19 -5.03
N VAL A 45 19.45 22.84 -3.96
CA VAL A 45 19.39 22.22 -2.61
C VAL A 45 18.43 21.01 -2.63
N PHE A 46 17.27 21.16 -3.24
CA PHE A 46 16.30 20.08 -3.37
C PHE A 46 16.84 18.91 -4.22
N GLY A 47 17.52 19.24 -5.34
CA GLY A 47 18.18 18.23 -6.18
C GLY A 47 19.30 17.48 -5.45
N LEU A 48 20.12 18.20 -4.66
CA LEU A 48 21.16 17.62 -3.84
C LEU A 48 20.57 16.73 -2.73
N ASP A 49 19.47 17.13 -2.10
CA ASP A 49 18.79 16.32 -1.09
C ASP A 49 18.27 15.00 -1.68
N ILE A 50 17.65 15.05 -2.86
CA ILE A 50 17.24 13.84 -3.61
C ILE A 50 18.46 12.95 -3.93
N LEU A 51 19.57 13.54 -4.38
CA LEU A 51 20.78 12.80 -4.73
C LEU A 51 21.39 12.12 -3.49
N VAL A 52 21.55 12.86 -2.40
CA VAL A 52 22.07 12.33 -1.14
C VAL A 52 21.11 11.31 -0.54
N GLY A 53 19.81 11.55 -0.60
CA GLY A 53 18.77 10.59 -0.20
C GLY A 53 18.88 9.29 -0.97
N SER A 54 19.08 9.35 -2.30
CA SER A 54 19.25 8.16 -3.15
C SER A 54 20.53 7.35 -2.83
N LEU A 55 21.60 8.02 -2.41
CA LEU A 55 22.85 7.37 -1.98
C LEU A 55 22.70 6.71 -0.60
N ARG A 56 22.00 7.36 0.33
CA ARG A 56 21.71 6.80 1.66
C ARG A 56 20.74 5.61 1.60
N ALA A 57 19.77 5.63 0.70
CA ALA A 57 18.83 4.54 0.49
C ALA A 57 19.50 3.21 0.08
N ARG A 58 20.74 3.25 -0.43
CA ARG A 58 21.54 2.05 -0.74
C ARG A 58 21.91 1.21 0.50
N ASN A 59 21.86 1.78 1.70
CA ASN A 59 22.34 1.15 2.92
C ASN A 59 21.24 0.81 3.94
N VAL A 60 19.95 0.82 3.52
CA VAL A 60 18.89 0.37 4.40
C VAL A 60 18.98 -1.15 4.55
N LYS A 61 19.46 -1.61 5.71
CA LYS A 61 19.51 -3.05 6.00
C LYS A 61 18.08 -3.57 6.21
N PRO A 62 17.67 -4.63 5.50
CA PRO A 62 16.39 -5.25 5.75
C PRO A 62 16.35 -5.84 7.17
N ARG A 63 15.23 -5.69 7.84
CA ARG A 63 14.95 -6.33 9.13
C ARG A 63 14.07 -7.54 8.89
N THR A 64 14.37 -8.63 9.55
CA THR A 64 13.53 -9.83 9.57
C THR A 64 12.60 -9.74 10.77
N LEU A 65 11.33 -10.01 10.56
CA LEU A 65 10.30 -10.14 11.58
C LEU A 65 9.66 -11.52 11.44
N ALA A 66 9.36 -12.15 12.57
CA ALA A 66 8.63 -13.41 12.62
C ALA A 66 7.72 -13.36 13.85
N LEU A 67 6.42 -13.46 13.61
CA LEU A 67 5.37 -13.40 14.62
C LEU A 67 4.66 -14.74 14.68
N GLU A 68 4.63 -15.36 15.86
CA GLU A 68 4.00 -16.66 16.04
C GLU A 68 2.48 -16.58 15.98
N LEU A 69 1.86 -17.60 15.37
CA LEU A 69 0.41 -17.72 15.28
C LEU A 69 -0.23 -17.97 16.66
N GLY A 70 0.50 -18.65 17.55
CA GLY A 70 -0.03 -19.05 18.85
C GLY A 70 -1.26 -19.96 18.71
N THR A 71 -2.29 -19.69 19.52
CA THR A 71 -3.57 -20.42 19.52
C THR A 71 -4.71 -19.67 18.85
N ALA A 72 -4.41 -18.64 18.07
CA ALA A 72 -5.43 -17.81 17.45
C ALA A 72 -6.25 -18.63 16.42
N PRO A 73 -7.61 -18.64 16.53
CA PRO A 73 -8.46 -19.42 15.64
C PRO A 73 -8.61 -18.81 14.26
N GLN A 74 -8.28 -17.54 14.09
CA GLN A 74 -8.28 -16.77 12.85
C GLN A 74 -7.19 -15.70 12.91
N ALA A 75 -6.78 -15.21 11.76
CA ALA A 75 -5.86 -14.08 11.64
C ALA A 75 -6.57 -12.88 10.97
N ASP A 76 -6.29 -11.69 11.48
CA ASP A 76 -6.73 -10.42 10.86
C ASP A 76 -5.50 -9.53 10.70
N VAL A 77 -4.97 -9.48 9.47
CA VAL A 77 -3.72 -8.80 9.18
C VAL A 77 -4.00 -7.53 8.39
N SER A 78 -3.52 -6.43 8.93
CA SER A 78 -3.61 -5.10 8.31
C SER A 78 -2.22 -4.58 7.98
N ILE A 79 -1.95 -4.37 6.70
CA ILE A 79 -0.66 -3.88 6.18
C ILE A 79 -0.87 -2.47 5.63
N ASN A 80 -0.20 -1.50 6.25
CA ASN A 80 -0.20 -0.11 5.79
C ASN A 80 1.18 0.21 5.20
N PHE A 81 1.25 0.27 3.87
CA PHE A 81 2.48 0.42 3.11
C PHE A 81 2.43 1.66 2.22
N GLY A 82 3.22 2.69 2.56
CA GLY A 82 3.14 4.01 1.91
C GLY A 82 3.57 4.00 0.45
N ALA A 83 4.83 3.61 0.17
CA ALA A 83 5.41 3.63 -1.18
C ALA A 83 6.53 2.61 -1.34
N GLY A 84 6.61 1.98 -2.51
CA GLY A 84 7.65 1.02 -2.88
C GLY A 84 7.13 -0.29 -3.47
N GLU A 85 7.71 -1.40 -3.09
CA GLU A 85 7.39 -2.74 -3.58
C GLU A 85 6.96 -3.65 -2.43
N LEU A 86 5.75 -4.18 -2.50
CA LEU A 86 5.17 -5.10 -1.53
C LEU A 86 4.93 -6.46 -2.19
N THR A 87 5.62 -7.47 -1.70
CA THR A 87 5.40 -8.87 -2.11
C THR A 87 4.75 -9.61 -0.95
N ILE A 88 3.65 -10.33 -1.22
CA ILE A 88 2.94 -11.13 -0.22
C ILE A 88 2.89 -12.58 -0.69
N GLY A 89 3.16 -13.49 0.24
CA GLY A 89 3.09 -14.93 -0.01
C GLY A 89 2.78 -15.71 1.27
N LYS A 90 3.14 -16.99 1.29
CA LYS A 90 2.94 -17.88 2.43
C LYS A 90 4.06 -17.73 3.45
N ALA A 91 3.71 -17.71 4.74
CA ALA A 91 4.65 -17.69 5.84
C ALA A 91 5.25 -19.08 6.14
N ALA A 92 6.31 -19.09 6.92
CA ALA A 92 6.84 -20.32 7.49
C ALA A 92 5.81 -20.97 8.45
N PRO A 93 5.82 -22.29 8.60
CA PRO A 93 4.88 -23.00 9.48
C PRO A 93 4.92 -22.47 10.92
N GLY A 94 3.73 -22.28 11.52
CA GLY A 94 3.58 -21.79 12.89
C GLY A 94 3.65 -20.27 13.04
N GLN A 95 3.90 -19.54 11.96
CA GLN A 95 3.95 -18.09 11.98
C GLN A 95 2.62 -17.49 11.50
N ILE A 96 2.16 -16.40 12.14
CA ILE A 96 1.02 -15.61 11.65
C ILE A 96 1.48 -14.66 10.54
N VAL A 97 2.62 -14.03 10.77
CA VAL A 97 3.30 -13.15 9.82
C VAL A 97 4.80 -13.35 9.95
N ASP A 98 5.49 -13.49 8.83
CA ASP A 98 6.95 -13.40 8.77
C ASP A 98 7.39 -12.54 7.59
N GLY A 99 8.68 -12.24 7.52
CA GLY A 99 9.21 -11.57 6.34
C GLY A 99 10.42 -10.69 6.55
N THR A 100 10.76 -9.99 5.47
CA THR A 100 11.85 -9.02 5.44
C THR A 100 11.32 -7.65 5.06
N PHE A 101 11.76 -6.64 5.79
CA PHE A 101 11.21 -5.30 5.74
C PHE A 101 12.33 -4.29 5.62
N GLU A 102 12.35 -3.50 4.57
CA GLU A 102 13.19 -2.32 4.48
C GLU A 102 12.48 -1.15 5.17
N GLY A 103 13.24 -0.34 5.91
CA GLY A 103 12.70 0.76 6.71
C GLY A 103 12.31 0.35 8.12
N GLU A 104 11.66 1.26 8.83
CA GLU A 104 11.17 1.01 10.17
C GLU A 104 9.75 0.46 10.12
N VAL A 105 9.54 -0.73 10.70
CA VAL A 105 8.22 -1.36 10.79
C VAL A 105 7.74 -1.24 12.21
N ARG A 106 6.62 -0.56 12.40
CA ARG A 106 5.85 -0.63 13.64
C ARG A 106 4.83 -1.75 13.49
N TYR A 107 4.75 -2.60 14.48
CA TYR A 107 3.75 -3.67 14.51
C TYR A 107 3.06 -3.72 15.88
N ASP A 108 1.83 -4.17 15.86
CA ASP A 108 1.03 -4.49 17.05
C ASP A 108 0.38 -5.86 16.85
N VAL A 109 0.53 -6.73 17.84
CA VAL A 109 0.01 -8.10 17.80
C VAL A 109 -0.90 -8.29 18.98
N LYS A 110 -2.15 -8.67 18.72
CA LYS A 110 -3.13 -8.96 19.75
C LYS A 110 -3.30 -10.46 19.92
N PRO A 111 -3.61 -10.93 21.13
CA PRO A 111 -3.80 -12.37 21.41
C PRO A 111 -4.91 -13.04 20.60
N ASP A 112 -5.84 -12.25 20.07
CA ASP A 112 -6.96 -12.72 19.23
C ASP A 112 -6.59 -12.93 17.75
N GLY A 113 -5.30 -12.84 17.40
CA GLY A 113 -4.79 -13.02 16.04
C GLY A 113 -4.86 -11.79 15.15
N ARG A 114 -5.15 -10.63 15.72
CA ARG A 114 -5.06 -9.36 14.97
C ARG A 114 -3.61 -8.87 14.94
N VAL A 115 -3.11 -8.63 13.74
CA VAL A 115 -1.76 -8.08 13.50
C VAL A 115 -1.87 -6.84 12.64
N TRP A 116 -1.20 -5.81 13.07
CA TRP A 116 -1.12 -4.57 12.33
C TRP A 116 0.33 -4.22 12.04
N LEU A 117 0.64 -3.98 10.77
CA LEU A 117 1.97 -3.63 10.28
C LEU A 117 1.90 -2.25 9.61
N LYS A 118 2.76 -1.34 9.99
CA LYS A 118 2.88 -0.02 9.38
C LYS A 118 4.31 0.32 9.06
N LEU A 119 4.54 0.80 7.85
CA LEU A 119 5.79 1.45 7.47
C LEU A 119 5.87 2.81 8.17
N GLU A 120 6.90 3.01 9.00
CA GLU A 120 7.25 4.33 9.51
C GLU A 120 8.40 4.90 8.69
N PRO A 121 8.25 6.10 8.13
CA PRO A 121 9.37 6.77 7.48
C PRO A 121 10.46 7.09 8.53
N LEU A 122 11.69 6.72 8.25
CA LEU A 122 12.86 6.89 9.11
C LEU A 122 13.11 8.35 9.56
N ASN A 123 12.63 9.33 8.79
CA ASN A 123 12.69 10.75 9.09
C ASN A 123 11.49 11.46 8.43
N TRP A 124 11.09 12.61 8.96
CA TRP A 124 10.07 13.46 8.32
C TRP A 124 10.51 13.98 6.92
N TRP A 125 11.82 14.01 6.64
CA TRP A 125 12.44 14.22 5.32
C TRP A 125 12.71 12.90 4.59
N GLY A 126 12.28 11.76 5.13
CA GLY A 126 12.62 10.41 4.68
C GLY A 126 11.92 9.99 3.39
N TRP A 127 11.94 10.85 2.39
CA TRP A 127 11.58 10.42 1.05
C TRP A 127 12.69 9.49 0.53
N ASN A 128 12.38 8.19 0.50
CA ASN A 128 13.19 7.21 -0.21
C ASN A 128 12.73 7.20 -1.67
N PRO A 129 13.47 7.81 -2.62
CA PRO A 129 13.05 7.91 -4.02
C PRO A 129 12.96 6.54 -4.72
N ARG A 130 13.52 5.48 -4.13
CA ARG A 130 13.39 4.10 -4.61
C ARG A 130 12.24 3.33 -3.99
N GLY A 131 11.55 3.93 -3.01
CA GLY A 131 10.58 3.23 -2.19
C GLY A 131 11.25 2.22 -1.24
N TYR A 132 10.43 1.52 -0.49
CA TYR A 132 10.83 0.44 0.40
C TYR A 132 10.42 -0.90 -0.20
N ARG A 133 11.14 -1.96 0.15
CA ARG A 133 10.78 -3.31 -0.29
C ARG A 133 10.38 -4.15 0.91
N TRP A 134 9.17 -4.70 0.86
CA TRP A 134 8.64 -5.60 1.85
C TRP A 134 8.30 -6.96 1.23
N ASN A 135 8.83 -8.02 1.83
CA ASN A 135 8.42 -9.38 1.55
C ASN A 135 7.71 -9.90 2.79
N VAL A 136 6.43 -10.17 2.69
CA VAL A 136 5.56 -10.54 3.80
C VAL A 136 4.99 -11.92 3.55
N GLY A 137 5.26 -12.87 4.44
CA GLY A 137 4.59 -14.15 4.51
C GLY A 137 3.41 -14.08 5.45
N LEU A 138 2.31 -14.75 5.11
CA LEU A 138 1.08 -14.84 5.88
C LEU A 138 0.71 -16.31 6.16
N SER A 139 0.08 -16.57 7.29
CA SER A 139 -0.31 -17.93 7.70
C SER A 139 -1.32 -18.55 6.73
N ASP A 140 -1.12 -19.82 6.39
CA ASP A 140 -2.07 -20.67 5.69
C ASP A 140 -2.86 -21.62 6.61
N ALA A 141 -2.52 -21.61 7.92
CA ALA A 141 -3.09 -22.55 8.87
C ALA A 141 -4.54 -22.22 9.25
N VAL A 142 -4.85 -20.91 9.37
CA VAL A 142 -6.15 -20.41 9.87
C VAL A 142 -6.84 -19.51 8.84
N PRO A 143 -8.16 -19.30 8.94
CA PRO A 143 -8.86 -18.31 8.15
C PRO A 143 -8.25 -16.92 8.33
N LEU A 144 -8.06 -16.18 7.22
CA LEU A 144 -7.36 -14.91 7.18
C LEU A 144 -8.27 -13.79 6.64
N LYS A 145 -8.34 -12.69 7.37
CA LYS A 145 -8.79 -11.39 6.86
C LYS A 145 -7.58 -10.55 6.57
N LEU A 146 -7.50 -10.00 5.35
CA LEU A 146 -6.35 -9.23 4.90
C LEU A 146 -6.77 -7.84 4.44
N SER A 147 -6.18 -6.82 5.05
CA SER A 147 -6.37 -5.41 4.67
C SER A 147 -5.05 -4.83 4.19
N LEU A 148 -5.01 -4.37 2.95
CA LEU A 148 -3.86 -3.74 2.31
C LEU A 148 -4.17 -2.27 2.05
N ASP A 149 -3.40 -1.38 2.67
CA ASP A 149 -3.50 0.07 2.48
C ASP A 149 -2.19 0.56 1.83
N GLY A 150 -2.24 0.88 0.55
CA GLY A 150 -1.09 1.31 -0.25
C GLY A 150 -1.26 2.72 -0.80
N GLY A 151 -0.21 3.54 -0.71
CA GLY A 151 -0.18 4.86 -1.36
C GLY A 151 0.28 4.76 -2.82
N ALA A 152 1.60 4.86 -3.05
CA ALA A 152 2.26 4.72 -4.34
C ALA A 152 3.11 3.44 -4.37
N ALA A 153 2.48 2.30 -4.54
CA ALA A 153 3.12 1.00 -4.36
C ALA A 153 2.92 0.05 -5.53
N ASN A 154 3.94 -0.76 -5.81
CA ASN A 154 3.81 -1.95 -6.63
C ASN A 154 3.54 -3.14 -5.71
N THR A 155 2.36 -3.75 -5.82
CA THR A 155 1.96 -4.87 -4.97
C THR A 155 1.85 -6.14 -5.80
N ASN A 156 2.52 -7.21 -5.36
CA ASN A 156 2.39 -8.55 -5.91
C ASN A 156 2.03 -9.51 -4.77
N ALA A 157 0.81 -10.00 -4.76
CA ALA A 157 0.32 -10.89 -3.72
C ALA A 157 -0.07 -12.26 -4.29
N ASP A 158 0.52 -13.31 -3.77
CA ASP A 158 0.11 -14.68 -4.05
C ASP A 158 -0.62 -15.26 -2.82
N LEU A 159 -1.95 -15.29 -2.91
CA LEU A 159 -2.82 -15.78 -1.85
C LEU A 159 -3.39 -17.18 -2.17
N THR A 160 -2.87 -17.83 -3.20
CA THR A 160 -3.44 -19.09 -3.75
C THR A 160 -3.55 -20.19 -2.70
N GLU A 161 -2.57 -20.31 -1.80
CA GLU A 161 -2.54 -21.33 -0.74
C GLU A 161 -3.10 -20.82 0.60
N LEU A 162 -3.45 -19.54 0.70
CA LEU A 162 -3.95 -18.94 1.93
C LEU A 162 -5.47 -19.07 2.03
N LYS A 163 -5.98 -19.17 3.25
CA LYS A 163 -7.43 -19.26 3.54
C LYS A 163 -8.03 -17.85 3.71
N VAL A 164 -7.85 -16.97 2.73
CA VAL A 164 -8.36 -15.60 2.81
C VAL A 164 -9.87 -15.57 2.60
N THR A 165 -10.61 -15.12 3.61
CA THR A 165 -12.08 -14.98 3.58
C THR A 165 -12.55 -13.56 3.31
N ASP A 166 -11.79 -12.55 3.71
CA ASP A 166 -12.07 -11.13 3.42
C ASP A 166 -10.75 -10.45 2.99
N LEU A 167 -10.73 -9.91 1.78
CA LEU A 167 -9.61 -9.14 1.24
C LEU A 167 -10.06 -7.72 0.97
N ARG A 168 -9.44 -6.76 1.62
CA ARG A 168 -9.65 -5.33 1.38
C ARG A 168 -8.38 -4.71 0.85
N VAL A 169 -8.48 -4.06 -0.29
CA VAL A 169 -7.37 -3.37 -0.93
C VAL A 169 -7.76 -1.91 -1.14
N LYS A 170 -7.01 -1.01 -0.55
CA LYS A 170 -7.08 0.42 -0.83
C LYS A 170 -5.76 0.84 -1.42
N THR A 171 -5.81 1.47 -2.60
CA THR A 171 -4.59 1.86 -3.29
C THR A 171 -4.74 3.20 -3.99
N GLY A 172 -3.68 4.02 -3.91
CA GLY A 172 -3.65 5.35 -4.55
C GLY A 172 -3.19 5.26 -6.01
N ALA A 173 -1.91 5.56 -6.27
CA ALA A 173 -1.27 5.47 -7.59
C ALA A 173 -0.40 4.20 -7.64
N SER A 174 -0.91 3.11 -8.20
CA SER A 174 -0.26 1.80 -8.04
C SER A 174 -0.40 0.86 -9.23
N SER A 175 0.49 -0.16 -9.23
CA SER A 175 0.32 -1.39 -10.00
C SER A 175 0.15 -2.54 -9.01
N THR A 176 -1.00 -3.22 -9.05
CA THR A 176 -1.36 -4.27 -8.10
C THR A 176 -1.74 -5.54 -8.83
N VAL A 177 -1.03 -6.63 -8.54
CA VAL A 177 -1.31 -7.97 -9.05
C VAL A 177 -1.60 -8.89 -7.87
N ILE A 178 -2.78 -9.52 -7.86
CA ILE A 178 -3.18 -10.41 -6.77
C ILE A 178 -3.67 -11.74 -7.36
N ARG A 179 -3.01 -12.83 -6.98
CA ARG A 179 -3.53 -14.19 -7.17
C ARG A 179 -4.43 -14.52 -5.99
N LEU A 180 -5.69 -14.79 -6.28
CA LEU A 180 -6.73 -15.02 -5.28
C LEU A 180 -6.68 -16.45 -4.71
N PRO A 181 -7.28 -16.72 -3.53
CA PRO A 181 -7.22 -18.03 -2.90
C PRO A 181 -7.97 -19.11 -3.69
N ARG A 182 -7.46 -20.35 -3.63
CA ARG A 182 -8.06 -21.50 -4.31
C ARG A 182 -9.08 -22.25 -3.44
N ALA A 183 -8.88 -22.29 -2.13
CA ALA A 183 -9.59 -23.19 -1.23
C ALA A 183 -9.99 -22.52 0.09
N ALA A 184 -10.64 -21.36 0.02
CA ALA A 184 -11.09 -20.61 1.18
C ALA A 184 -12.62 -20.66 1.41
N GLY A 185 -13.36 -21.42 0.60
CA GLY A 185 -14.80 -21.37 0.59
C GLY A 185 -15.32 -20.11 -0.09
N LEU A 186 -15.96 -19.22 0.65
CA LEU A 186 -16.35 -17.89 0.13
C LEU A 186 -15.28 -16.87 0.51
N THR A 187 -14.72 -16.20 -0.50
CA THR A 187 -13.84 -15.05 -0.34
C THR A 187 -14.55 -13.79 -0.82
N THR A 188 -14.61 -12.77 0.02
CA THR A 188 -15.06 -11.43 -0.37
C THR A 188 -13.85 -10.55 -0.65
N VAL A 189 -13.80 -9.94 -1.84
CA VAL A 189 -12.71 -9.06 -2.28
C VAL A 189 -13.29 -7.67 -2.53
N ARG A 190 -12.79 -6.67 -1.81
CA ARG A 190 -13.14 -5.26 -2.02
C ARG A 190 -11.91 -4.48 -2.40
N VAL A 191 -11.93 -3.84 -3.56
CA VAL A 191 -10.83 -3.04 -4.07
C VAL A 191 -11.30 -1.61 -4.30
N ASN A 192 -10.66 -0.67 -3.63
CA ASN A 192 -10.83 0.77 -3.85
C ASN A 192 -9.52 1.33 -4.42
N ALA A 193 -9.54 1.74 -5.68
CA ALA A 193 -8.37 2.19 -6.42
C ALA A 193 -8.51 3.66 -6.86
N GLY A 194 -7.49 4.48 -6.62
CA GLY A 194 -7.46 5.86 -7.10
C GLY A 194 -7.07 5.94 -8.58
N ALA A 195 -5.78 6.07 -8.86
CA ALA A 195 -5.19 6.05 -10.21
C ALA A 195 -4.31 4.80 -10.37
N ALA A 196 -4.91 3.64 -10.64
CA ALA A 196 -4.23 2.37 -10.51
C ALA A 196 -4.49 1.39 -11.65
N SER A 197 -3.53 0.48 -11.85
CA SER A 197 -3.70 -0.74 -12.65
C SER A 197 -3.83 -1.93 -11.69
N VAL A 198 -4.97 -2.60 -11.71
CA VAL A 198 -5.25 -3.75 -10.83
C VAL A 198 -5.50 -5.00 -11.68
N LYS A 199 -4.75 -6.06 -11.39
CA LYS A 199 -4.94 -7.38 -12.00
C LYS A 199 -5.28 -8.39 -10.91
N LEU A 200 -6.47 -8.98 -11.00
CA LEU A 200 -6.93 -10.06 -10.13
C LEU A 200 -6.92 -11.36 -10.92
N ILE A 201 -6.21 -12.35 -10.40
CA ILE A 201 -6.09 -13.67 -11.02
C ILE A 201 -6.93 -14.64 -10.18
N VAL A 202 -8.04 -15.10 -10.76
CA VAL A 202 -8.92 -16.10 -10.16
C VAL A 202 -8.38 -17.49 -10.54
N PRO A 203 -8.03 -18.35 -9.57
CA PRO A 203 -7.52 -19.69 -9.87
C PRO A 203 -8.52 -20.53 -10.70
N GLU A 204 -8.00 -21.46 -11.48
CA GLU A 204 -8.86 -22.41 -12.18
C GLU A 204 -9.68 -23.25 -11.19
N GLY A 205 -10.93 -23.54 -11.53
CA GLY A 205 -11.87 -24.29 -10.68
C GLY A 205 -12.45 -23.48 -9.51
N VAL A 206 -12.20 -22.17 -9.46
CA VAL A 206 -12.84 -21.24 -8.53
C VAL A 206 -13.82 -20.37 -9.29
N ALA A 207 -15.06 -20.35 -8.85
CA ALA A 207 -16.10 -19.49 -9.43
C ALA A 207 -15.97 -18.05 -8.91
N ALA A 208 -16.32 -17.07 -9.74
CA ALA A 208 -16.30 -15.68 -9.28
C ALA A 208 -17.53 -14.90 -9.77
N ARG A 209 -17.90 -13.90 -8.97
CA ARG A 209 -18.78 -12.79 -9.36
C ARG A 209 -17.97 -11.51 -9.28
N VAL A 210 -18.04 -10.70 -10.33
CA VAL A 210 -17.30 -9.46 -10.44
C VAL A 210 -18.27 -8.31 -10.66
N HIS A 211 -18.36 -7.44 -9.67
CA HIS A 211 -19.00 -6.13 -9.79
C HIS A 211 -17.91 -5.07 -9.94
N SER A 212 -17.96 -4.30 -11.03
CA SER A 212 -16.94 -3.28 -11.30
C SER A 212 -17.60 -1.94 -11.59
N ASN A 213 -17.25 -0.94 -10.79
CA ASN A 213 -17.61 0.45 -10.98
C ASN A 213 -16.35 1.28 -11.16
N MET A 214 -16.08 1.77 -12.37
CA MET A 214 -14.92 2.57 -12.71
C MET A 214 -15.36 3.88 -13.36
N ALA A 215 -14.83 5.00 -12.87
CA ALA A 215 -15.18 6.32 -13.41
C ALA A 215 -14.59 6.53 -14.81
N VAL A 216 -13.28 6.27 -14.98
CA VAL A 216 -12.56 6.41 -16.27
C VAL A 216 -11.53 5.29 -16.41
N GLY A 217 -11.63 4.48 -17.46
CA GLY A 217 -10.63 3.43 -17.70
C GLY A 217 -11.14 2.22 -18.45
N THR A 218 -10.43 1.10 -18.32
CA THR A 218 -10.71 -0.14 -19.02
C THR A 218 -10.99 -1.28 -18.05
N ASN A 219 -12.04 -2.03 -18.31
CA ASN A 219 -12.37 -3.30 -17.66
C ASN A 219 -12.07 -4.44 -18.63
N ASP A 220 -11.02 -5.19 -18.36
CA ASP A 220 -10.63 -6.40 -19.09
C ASP A 220 -10.97 -7.63 -18.24
N ILE A 221 -12.21 -8.11 -18.40
CA ILE A 221 -12.73 -9.27 -17.68
C ILE A 221 -12.86 -10.43 -18.67
N ASP A 222 -12.26 -11.58 -18.35
CA ASP A 222 -12.30 -12.76 -19.20
C ASP A 222 -13.73 -13.29 -19.36
N ARG A 223 -14.38 -12.87 -20.45
CA ARG A 223 -15.78 -13.23 -20.77
C ARG A 223 -15.98 -14.70 -21.12
N ARG A 224 -14.93 -15.49 -21.26
CA ARG A 224 -15.04 -16.94 -21.44
C ARG A 224 -15.33 -17.64 -20.11
N ARG A 225 -14.82 -17.06 -19.01
CA ARG A 225 -15.00 -17.56 -17.65
C ARG A 225 -16.15 -16.87 -16.93
N PHE A 226 -16.34 -15.58 -17.16
CA PHE A 226 -17.28 -14.73 -16.43
C PHE A 226 -18.28 -14.11 -17.40
N LEU A 227 -19.51 -14.63 -17.42
CA LEU A 227 -20.54 -14.18 -18.34
C LEU A 227 -21.26 -12.94 -17.81
N PRO A 228 -21.63 -11.97 -18.66
CA PRO A 228 -22.41 -10.81 -18.24
C PRO A 228 -23.77 -11.23 -17.68
N SER A 229 -24.14 -10.73 -16.49
CA SER A 229 -25.42 -11.03 -15.83
C SER A 229 -25.81 -9.87 -14.91
N GLY A 230 -26.88 -9.14 -15.27
CA GLY A 230 -27.48 -8.11 -14.41
C GLY A 230 -26.55 -6.93 -14.02
N GLY A 231 -25.56 -6.59 -14.83
CA GLY A 231 -24.55 -5.57 -14.53
C GLY A 231 -23.27 -6.12 -13.91
N ASP A 232 -23.24 -7.39 -13.54
CA ASP A 232 -22.10 -8.13 -13.03
C ASP A 232 -21.53 -9.07 -14.10
N TYR A 233 -20.36 -9.65 -13.83
CA TYR A 233 -19.80 -10.77 -14.57
C TYR A 233 -19.73 -11.98 -13.64
N VAL A 234 -20.33 -13.11 -14.03
CA VAL A 234 -20.54 -14.24 -13.12
C VAL A 234 -20.11 -15.55 -13.78
N SER A 235 -19.39 -16.41 -13.04
CA SER A 235 -19.13 -17.78 -13.48
C SER A 235 -20.41 -18.59 -13.58
N PRO A 236 -20.59 -19.45 -14.60
CA PRO A 236 -21.81 -20.26 -14.76
C PRO A 236 -22.15 -21.14 -13.55
N ASP A 237 -21.13 -21.61 -12.84
CA ASP A 237 -21.20 -22.49 -11.68
C ASP A 237 -21.18 -21.76 -10.32
N TYR A 238 -21.25 -20.42 -10.30
CA TYR A 238 -21.12 -19.60 -9.09
C TYR A 238 -22.08 -20.01 -7.96
N ALA A 239 -23.31 -20.43 -8.29
CA ALA A 239 -24.31 -20.80 -7.29
C ALA A 239 -23.91 -22.09 -6.54
N THR A 240 -23.32 -23.05 -7.23
CA THR A 240 -23.03 -24.41 -6.75
C THR A 240 -21.58 -24.66 -6.38
N ALA A 241 -20.67 -23.81 -6.81
CA ALA A 241 -19.23 -23.96 -6.56
C ALA A 241 -18.92 -23.96 -5.05
N PRO A 242 -18.11 -24.91 -4.55
CA PRO A 242 -17.69 -24.95 -3.15
C PRO A 242 -16.74 -23.81 -2.79
N ASN A 243 -15.90 -23.40 -3.75
CA ASN A 243 -14.97 -22.27 -3.59
C ASN A 243 -15.40 -21.18 -4.56
N LYS A 244 -15.67 -20.01 -4.03
CA LYS A 244 -16.17 -18.87 -4.82
C LYS A 244 -15.69 -17.54 -4.28
N ILE A 245 -15.58 -16.57 -5.17
CA ILE A 245 -15.05 -15.24 -4.89
C ILE A 245 -16.07 -14.18 -5.31
N ASP A 246 -16.38 -13.28 -4.41
CA ASP A 246 -17.21 -12.10 -4.69
C ASP A 246 -16.30 -10.86 -4.75
N ILE A 247 -16.15 -10.28 -5.94
CA ILE A 247 -15.25 -9.16 -6.20
C ILE A 247 -16.09 -7.91 -6.40
N GLN A 248 -15.81 -6.90 -5.57
CA GLN A 248 -16.36 -5.55 -5.66
C GLN A 248 -15.19 -4.59 -5.93
N PHE A 249 -15.18 -3.98 -7.10
CA PHE A 249 -14.16 -3.04 -7.53
C PHE A 249 -14.74 -1.65 -7.69
N GLU A 250 -14.13 -0.67 -7.03
CA GLU A 250 -14.40 0.75 -7.20
C GLU A 250 -13.11 1.45 -7.63
N GLY A 251 -13.11 2.07 -8.80
CA GLY A 251 -11.94 2.72 -9.37
C GLY A 251 -12.20 4.14 -9.85
N GLY A 252 -11.23 5.04 -9.62
CA GLY A 252 -11.24 6.39 -10.21
C GLY A 252 -10.76 6.34 -11.65
N VAL A 253 -9.46 6.28 -11.88
CA VAL A 253 -8.82 6.25 -13.22
C VAL A 253 -7.88 5.05 -13.32
N GLY A 254 -7.92 4.28 -14.41
CA GLY A 254 -6.96 3.19 -14.59
C GLY A 254 -7.47 1.98 -15.35
N SER A 255 -7.03 0.79 -14.91
CA SER A 255 -7.42 -0.47 -15.53
C SER A 255 -7.69 -1.56 -14.48
N LEU A 256 -8.74 -2.33 -14.71
CA LEU A 256 -9.01 -3.58 -14.01
C LEU A 256 -8.89 -4.74 -14.99
N ALA A 257 -8.08 -5.74 -14.67
CA ALA A 257 -8.05 -7.02 -15.36
C ALA A 257 -8.47 -8.14 -14.40
N VAL A 258 -9.44 -8.99 -14.81
CA VAL A 258 -9.85 -10.19 -14.07
C VAL A 258 -9.74 -11.39 -15.00
N VAL A 259 -8.83 -12.31 -14.68
CA VAL A 259 -8.48 -13.46 -15.53
C VAL A 259 -8.53 -14.78 -14.77
#